data_885c1e64a56f32b4d7c9eaeef64570ad
#
_entry.id   885c1e64a56f32b4d7c9eaeef64570ad
#
_cell.length_a   1.000
_cell.length_b   1.000
_cell.length_c   1.000
_cell.angle_alpha   90.00
_cell.angle_beta   90.00
_cell.angle_gamma   90.00
#
_symmetry.space_group_name_H-M   'P 1'
#
loop_
_entity.id
_entity.type
_entity.pdbx_description
1 polymer ?
#
loop_
_entity_poly.entity_id
_entity_poly.type
_entity_poly.pdbx_seq_one_letter_code
_entity_poly.pdbx_strand_id
1 'polypeptide(L)'
;MSRCQRSADSEAARGILAVALAAITLFGCSHGNTSGNGAGANAAATPSAAPAPSSATASSSAPASSGANGGFQPTVVNTTPAPGAAPKGMVWIPGGEFSMGANDPPEMNDVGMKATLDSRPIHRVYVDGFYMDKTDVTNAEFAAFVKATAYVTVAERKPRAEDFPGAPPENLIAGSVVFSPPDHAVALNDHLQWWSYVHAANWRHPSGPNSSIRGKENYPVVQVAYEDAVAYANWAGKRLPTEAEWEFAARGGKTGEPFVWGNQFRPDGKWMANTHQGHFPNSDTGDDGFKGTSPVAHYPANAYGLYDMAGNVWQWTSDWYRPDYYQDLAAAGVARNPQGPEHPYDPSEPKEPKKVHRGGSFLCTDQYCSRYIVGTRGKGEVSTGTNHLGFRCVMAPDQWRTAKEKEKSAAASTRSQGGKS
;
A
#
# COMPACT_ATOMS: atom_id res chain seq x y z
N MET A 1 3.74 -27.86 32.39
CA MET A 1 4.72 -26.81 32.03
C MET A 1 4.60 -25.69 33.07
N SER A 2 5.69 -25.40 33.78
CA SER A 2 5.67 -24.55 34.97
C SER A 2 5.54 -23.05 34.57
N ARG A 3 5.01 -22.23 35.49
CA ARG A 3 4.88 -20.76 35.31
C ARG A 3 6.21 -20.07 34.95
N CYS A 4 7.34 -20.66 35.29
CA CYS A 4 8.67 -20.11 35.01
C CYS A 4 9.09 -20.29 33.55
N GLN A 5 8.63 -21.34 32.87
CA GLN A 5 8.92 -21.55 31.44
C GLN A 5 8.13 -20.58 30.53
N ARG A 6 6.89 -20.22 30.92
CA ARG A 6 6.09 -19.23 30.16
C ARG A 6 6.62 -17.79 30.25
N SER A 7 7.31 -17.45 31.35
CA SER A 7 7.91 -16.07 31.45
C SER A 7 9.20 -15.96 30.65
N ALA A 8 10.01 -17.03 30.59
CA ALA A 8 11.24 -17.06 29.79
C ALA A 8 10.95 -17.01 28.26
N ASP A 9 9.92 -17.79 27.84
CA ASP A 9 9.48 -17.76 26.42
C ASP A 9 8.91 -16.39 26.01
N SER A 10 8.32 -15.65 26.95
CA SER A 10 7.80 -14.30 26.70
C SER A 10 8.88 -13.23 26.65
N GLU A 11 9.96 -13.36 27.43
CA GLU A 11 11.10 -12.43 27.38
C GLU A 11 12.02 -12.69 26.17
N ALA A 12 12.21 -13.97 25.79
CA ALA A 12 12.92 -14.33 24.58
C ALA A 12 12.20 -13.82 23.33
N ALA A 13 10.87 -13.96 23.28
CA ALA A 13 10.04 -13.41 22.19
C ALA A 13 10.13 -11.89 22.09
N ARG A 14 10.24 -11.17 23.22
CA ARG A 14 10.43 -9.70 23.26
C ARG A 14 11.80 -9.26 22.73
N GLY A 15 12.84 -10.05 22.92
CA GLY A 15 14.19 -9.75 22.42
C GLY A 15 14.29 -9.82 20.89
N ILE A 16 13.67 -10.83 20.25
CA ILE A 16 13.58 -10.92 18.78
C ILE A 16 12.64 -9.85 18.24
N LEU A 17 11.54 -9.61 18.95
CA LEU A 17 10.56 -8.62 18.61
C LEU A 17 11.20 -7.23 18.51
N ALA A 18 12.11 -6.86 19.42
CA ALA A 18 12.77 -5.56 19.41
C ALA A 18 13.68 -5.37 18.16
N VAL A 19 14.25 -6.44 17.62
CA VAL A 19 15.13 -6.40 16.43
C VAL A 19 14.31 -6.56 15.14
N ALA A 20 13.30 -7.44 15.12
CA ALA A 20 12.40 -7.58 13.97
C ALA A 20 11.36 -6.47 13.88
N LEU A 21 11.08 -5.76 15.00
CA LEU A 21 10.11 -4.67 15.08
C LEU A 21 10.74 -3.28 14.97
N ALA A 22 12.06 -3.15 15.00
CA ALA A 22 12.70 -2.00 14.37
C ALA A 22 12.25 -1.86 12.91
N ALA A 23 11.92 -2.98 12.26
CA ALA A 23 11.33 -3.05 10.91
C ALA A 23 9.82 -2.75 10.83
N ILE A 24 9.10 -2.65 11.95
CA ILE A 24 7.63 -2.53 11.98
C ILE A 24 7.12 -1.19 12.50
N THR A 25 7.99 -0.24 12.85
CA THR A 25 7.58 1.16 13.11
C THR A 25 6.85 1.82 11.92
N LEU A 26 6.45 0.98 10.99
CA LEU A 26 5.67 1.22 9.79
C LEU A 26 4.33 1.90 10.03
N PHE A 27 3.78 1.84 11.23
CA PHE A 27 2.40 2.23 11.49
C PHE A 27 2.21 3.19 12.66
N GLY A 28 3.30 3.52 13.37
CA GLY A 28 3.26 4.47 14.46
C GLY A 28 3.38 5.91 13.98
N CYS A 29 2.36 6.72 14.17
CA CYS A 29 2.49 8.16 14.14
C CYS A 29 3.39 8.59 15.30
N SER A 30 4.65 8.97 15.01
CA SER A 30 5.57 9.51 16.00
C SER A 30 4.99 10.78 16.62
N HIS A 31 4.71 10.76 17.91
CA HIS A 31 4.38 11.96 18.69
C HIS A 31 5.69 12.68 19.05
N GLY A 32 6.04 13.69 18.29
CA GLY A 32 7.03 14.66 18.70
C GLY A 32 6.45 15.57 19.78
N ASN A 33 6.82 15.35 21.03
CA ASN A 33 6.46 16.23 22.15
C ASN A 33 7.48 17.37 22.21
N THR A 34 7.10 18.57 21.78
CA THR A 34 7.82 19.82 22.11
C THR A 34 6.96 20.66 23.03
N SER A 35 7.21 20.52 24.29
CA SER A 35 6.75 21.47 25.32
C SER A 35 7.55 22.76 25.23
N GLY A 36 6.89 23.86 24.93
CA GLY A 36 7.44 25.21 25.01
C GLY A 36 6.42 26.12 25.67
N ASN A 37 6.64 26.41 26.92
CA ASN A 37 5.92 27.43 27.71
C ASN A 37 6.24 28.85 27.21
N GLY A 38 5.22 29.71 27.15
CA GLY A 38 5.40 31.13 26.96
C GLY A 38 4.08 31.89 27.09
N ALA A 39 3.84 32.45 28.26
CA ALA A 39 2.69 33.28 28.57
C ALA A 39 2.84 34.75 28.07
N GLY A 40 1.73 35.41 27.76
CA GLY A 40 1.73 36.88 27.81
C GLY A 40 0.71 37.61 26.93
N ALA A 41 -0.41 37.97 27.53
CA ALA A 41 -1.15 39.24 27.52
C ALA A 41 -1.80 39.84 26.26
N ASN A 42 -3.10 40.05 26.45
CA ASN A 42 -4.10 40.96 25.88
C ASN A 42 -3.65 42.27 25.24
N ALA A 43 -4.33 42.66 24.14
CA ALA A 43 -5.02 43.96 24.03
C ALA A 43 -5.98 43.99 22.83
N ALA A 44 -7.18 44.46 23.10
CA ALA A 44 -8.27 44.69 22.14
C ALA A 44 -8.17 46.09 21.48
N ALA A 45 -8.65 46.21 20.25
CA ALA A 45 -9.32 47.42 19.74
C ALA A 45 -9.97 47.19 18.38
N THR A 46 -11.24 47.50 18.28
CA THR A 46 -12.13 47.61 17.11
C THR A 46 -12.24 49.08 16.67
N PRO A 47 -13.11 49.48 15.67
CA PRO A 47 -12.99 49.35 14.23
C PRO A 47 -13.09 50.72 13.51
N SER A 48 -12.86 50.80 12.19
CA SER A 48 -13.42 51.92 11.39
C SER A 48 -13.51 51.65 9.90
N ALA A 49 -14.74 51.73 9.44
CA ALA A 49 -15.35 52.24 8.20
C ALA A 49 -14.63 52.22 6.83
N ALA A 50 -15.39 51.71 5.88
CA ALA A 50 -15.23 51.84 4.43
C ALA A 50 -15.44 53.28 3.89
N PRO A 51 -15.03 53.53 2.61
CA PRO A 51 -16.02 53.60 1.54
C PRO A 51 -15.56 53.01 0.16
N ALA A 52 -16.54 52.60 -0.66
CA ALA A 52 -16.48 52.33 -2.11
C ALA A 52 -16.93 53.58 -2.88
N PRO A 53 -17.06 53.60 -4.24
CA PRO A 53 -16.49 52.76 -5.31
C PRO A 53 -15.85 53.58 -6.46
N SER A 54 -15.15 52.97 -7.44
CA SER A 54 -15.09 53.50 -8.81
C SER A 54 -14.60 52.48 -9.85
N SER A 55 -15.49 52.28 -10.84
CA SER A 55 -15.36 52.07 -12.30
C SER A 55 -14.28 51.15 -12.91
N ALA A 56 -14.83 50.31 -13.75
CA ALA A 56 -14.31 49.37 -14.71
C ALA A 56 -13.23 49.87 -15.67
N THR A 57 -12.29 48.98 -16.01
CA THR A 57 -11.75 48.84 -17.37
C THR A 57 -11.37 47.39 -17.64
N ALA A 58 -11.83 46.85 -18.74
CA ALA A 58 -11.51 45.54 -19.26
C ALA A 58 -10.07 45.50 -19.76
N SER A 59 -9.35 44.43 -19.46
CA SER A 59 -8.16 44.05 -20.23
C SER A 59 -7.83 42.59 -20.07
N SER A 60 -7.78 41.91 -21.20
CA SER A 60 -7.00 40.74 -21.61
C SER A 60 -6.73 39.63 -20.58
N SER A 61 -7.30 38.50 -20.86
CA SER A 61 -7.00 37.20 -20.28
C SER A 61 -5.53 36.81 -20.45
N ALA A 62 -4.73 36.95 -19.39
CA ALA A 62 -3.52 36.19 -19.20
C ALA A 62 -3.88 34.81 -18.63
N PRO A 63 -3.15 33.73 -18.93
CA PRO A 63 -3.44 32.45 -18.37
C PRO A 63 -3.25 32.52 -16.85
N ALA A 64 -4.25 32.03 -16.11
CA ALA A 64 -4.24 31.99 -14.67
C ALA A 64 -2.98 31.28 -14.20
N SER A 65 -2.12 31.98 -13.48
CA SER A 65 -1.04 31.39 -12.68
C SER A 65 -1.68 30.42 -11.70
N SER A 66 -1.33 29.15 -11.83
CA SER A 66 -1.68 28.11 -10.89
C SER A 66 -1.27 28.55 -9.49
N GLY A 67 -2.26 28.83 -8.64
CA GLY A 67 -2.03 29.23 -7.26
C GLY A 67 -1.22 28.19 -6.50
N ALA A 68 -0.35 28.66 -5.64
CA ALA A 68 0.59 27.90 -4.81
C ALA A 68 -0.05 27.03 -3.71
N ASN A 69 -1.32 26.69 -3.81
CA ASN A 69 -2.00 25.68 -2.99
C ASN A 69 -2.31 24.50 -3.92
N GLY A 70 -1.41 23.49 -3.97
CA GLY A 70 -1.48 22.32 -4.82
C GLY A 70 -2.84 21.62 -4.85
N GLY A 71 -3.81 22.22 -5.55
CA GLY A 71 -5.13 21.64 -5.78
C GLY A 71 -5.07 20.58 -6.87
N PHE A 72 -5.98 19.62 -6.81
CA PHE A 72 -6.12 18.62 -7.87
C PHE A 72 -6.57 19.28 -9.17
N GLN A 73 -5.89 18.94 -10.26
CA GLN A 73 -6.26 19.31 -11.61
C GLN A 73 -6.87 18.11 -12.34
N PRO A 74 -7.72 18.31 -13.35
CA PRO A 74 -8.36 17.22 -14.08
C PRO A 74 -7.38 16.16 -14.59
N THR A 75 -7.80 14.91 -14.48
CA THR A 75 -7.08 13.77 -15.07
C THR A 75 -7.27 13.81 -16.59
N VAL A 76 -6.17 13.73 -17.34
CA VAL A 76 -6.15 13.66 -18.80
C VAL A 76 -5.77 12.23 -19.19
N VAL A 77 -6.77 11.42 -19.51
CA VAL A 77 -6.57 10.02 -19.87
C VAL A 77 -6.05 9.92 -21.32
N ASN A 78 -5.06 9.06 -21.56
CA ASN A 78 -4.55 8.78 -22.90
C ASN A 78 -5.63 8.11 -23.77
N THR A 79 -5.65 8.45 -25.05
CA THR A 79 -6.54 7.84 -26.05
C THR A 79 -5.89 6.66 -26.76
N THR A 80 -4.63 6.36 -26.49
CA THR A 80 -3.90 5.22 -27.09
C THR A 80 -4.59 3.92 -26.72
N PRO A 81 -5.02 3.11 -27.72
CA PRO A 81 -5.68 1.84 -27.44
C PRO A 81 -4.70 0.83 -26.83
N ALA A 82 -5.28 -0.20 -26.18
CA ALA A 82 -4.50 -1.36 -25.75
C ALA A 82 -3.73 -1.98 -26.91
N PRO A 83 -2.50 -2.48 -26.70
CA PRO A 83 -1.71 -3.13 -27.76
C PRO A 83 -2.35 -4.45 -28.28
N GLY A 84 -3.32 -4.96 -27.55
CA GLY A 84 -4.10 -6.16 -27.91
C GLY A 84 -4.97 -6.64 -26.76
N ALA A 85 -5.48 -7.87 -26.87
CA ALA A 85 -6.32 -8.46 -25.82
C ALA A 85 -5.54 -8.58 -24.52
N ALA A 86 -6.16 -8.18 -23.41
CA ALA A 86 -5.54 -8.24 -22.10
C ALA A 86 -5.18 -9.69 -21.72
N PRO A 87 -4.06 -9.93 -21.03
CA PRO A 87 -3.77 -11.22 -20.42
C PRO A 87 -4.90 -11.64 -19.47
N LYS A 88 -5.03 -12.95 -19.27
CA LYS A 88 -6.03 -13.48 -18.34
C LYS A 88 -5.86 -12.83 -16.95
N GLY A 89 -6.95 -12.38 -16.36
CA GLY A 89 -6.98 -11.75 -15.04
C GLY A 89 -6.51 -10.29 -15.02
N MET A 90 -6.06 -9.72 -16.14
CA MET A 90 -5.61 -8.33 -16.23
C MET A 90 -6.61 -7.42 -16.96
N VAL A 91 -6.43 -6.13 -16.81
CA VAL A 91 -7.16 -5.09 -17.54
C VAL A 91 -6.17 -4.03 -18.06
N TRP A 92 -6.50 -3.40 -19.20
CA TRP A 92 -5.72 -2.29 -19.74
C TRP A 92 -6.00 -1.02 -18.97
N ILE A 93 -4.95 -0.37 -18.51
CA ILE A 93 -4.96 0.96 -17.91
C ILE A 93 -4.38 1.91 -18.96
N PRO A 94 -5.13 2.89 -19.45
CA PRO A 94 -4.71 3.68 -20.61
C PRO A 94 -3.52 4.61 -20.32
N GLY A 95 -3.20 4.85 -19.04
CA GLY A 95 -2.25 5.87 -18.64
C GLY A 95 -2.79 7.28 -18.86
N GLY A 96 -1.94 8.27 -18.68
CA GLY A 96 -2.30 9.68 -18.82
C GLY A 96 -1.67 10.57 -17.77
N GLU A 97 -2.07 11.83 -17.74
CA GLU A 97 -1.60 12.81 -16.78
C GLU A 97 -2.64 13.03 -15.67
N PHE A 98 -2.20 13.02 -14.42
CA PHE A 98 -3.08 13.15 -13.26
C PHE A 98 -2.41 13.91 -12.11
N SER A 99 -3.20 14.34 -11.13
CA SER A 99 -2.70 14.88 -9.87
C SER A 99 -2.53 13.75 -8.88
N MET A 100 -1.28 13.51 -8.44
CA MET A 100 -0.88 12.49 -7.48
C MET A 100 -0.74 13.07 -6.09
N GLY A 101 -1.13 12.31 -5.07
CA GLY A 101 -1.05 12.69 -3.66
C GLY A 101 -2.40 12.75 -2.96
N ALA A 102 -2.41 13.21 -1.71
CA ALA A 102 -3.63 13.31 -0.90
C ALA A 102 -3.70 14.62 -0.11
N ASN A 103 -4.91 15.15 0.01
CA ASN A 103 -5.27 16.14 1.02
C ASN A 103 -5.97 15.45 2.19
N ASP A 104 -6.00 16.13 3.33
CA ASP A 104 -6.82 15.67 4.45
C ASP A 104 -8.29 15.79 4.07
N PRO A 105 -9.06 14.69 4.12
CA PRO A 105 -10.48 14.78 3.91
C PRO A 105 -11.12 15.69 4.98
N PRO A 106 -12.11 16.52 4.59
CA PRO A 106 -12.95 17.19 5.58
C PRO A 106 -13.54 16.14 6.54
N GLU A 107 -13.65 16.47 7.81
CA GLU A 107 -14.23 15.59 8.83
C GLU A 107 -13.33 14.42 9.30
N MET A 108 -12.10 14.27 8.79
CA MET A 108 -11.13 13.33 9.34
C MET A 108 -10.51 13.91 10.62
N ASN A 109 -10.24 13.02 11.57
CA ASN A 109 -9.54 13.36 12.80
C ASN A 109 -8.02 13.55 12.57
N ASP A 110 -7.26 13.84 13.64
CA ASP A 110 -5.80 14.02 13.58
C ASP A 110 -5.04 12.83 12.97
N VAL A 111 -5.58 11.62 13.04
CA VAL A 111 -4.99 10.42 12.45
C VAL A 111 -5.07 10.47 10.93
N GLY A 112 -6.21 10.90 10.38
CA GLY A 112 -6.36 11.11 8.94
C GLY A 112 -5.37 12.13 8.41
N MET A 113 -5.20 13.26 9.08
CA MET A 113 -4.22 14.28 8.72
C MET A 113 -2.79 13.74 8.68
N LYS A 114 -2.38 12.94 9.66
CA LYS A 114 -1.06 12.30 9.69
C LYS A 114 -0.88 11.31 8.56
N ALA A 115 -1.94 10.61 8.15
CA ALA A 115 -1.87 9.64 7.07
C ALA A 115 -1.57 10.26 5.70
N THR A 116 -1.78 11.58 5.53
CA THR A 116 -1.54 12.29 4.26
C THR A 116 -0.25 13.12 4.24
N LEU A 117 0.47 13.26 5.34
CA LEU A 117 1.64 14.16 5.44
C LEU A 117 2.73 13.86 4.42
N ASP A 118 3.06 12.59 4.19
CA ASP A 118 4.08 12.15 3.24
C ASP A 118 3.55 12.00 1.80
N SER A 119 2.27 12.38 1.59
CA SER A 119 1.58 12.35 0.31
C SER A 119 1.39 13.76 -0.28
N ARG A 120 2.21 14.72 0.15
CA ARG A 120 2.18 16.14 -0.24
C ARG A 120 3.55 16.63 -0.68
N PRO A 121 3.56 17.68 -1.53
CA PRO A 121 2.43 18.37 -2.15
C PRO A 121 1.72 17.54 -3.22
N ILE A 122 0.46 17.90 -3.54
CA ILE A 122 -0.20 17.40 -4.74
C ILE A 122 0.61 17.88 -5.96
N HIS A 123 0.94 16.96 -6.86
CA HIS A 123 1.80 17.27 -8.01
C HIS A 123 1.31 16.55 -9.27
N ARG A 124 1.81 16.97 -10.42
CA ARG A 124 1.42 16.39 -11.71
C ARG A 124 2.34 15.25 -12.11
N VAL A 125 1.74 14.15 -12.50
CA VAL A 125 2.43 12.95 -12.96
C VAL A 125 1.80 12.44 -14.24
N TYR A 126 2.62 11.98 -15.16
CA TYR A 126 2.22 11.25 -16.35
C TYR A 126 2.69 9.79 -16.25
N VAL A 127 1.82 8.85 -16.58
CA VAL A 127 2.16 7.43 -16.72
C VAL A 127 1.75 6.92 -18.10
N ASP A 128 2.57 6.06 -18.70
CA ASP A 128 2.22 5.35 -19.92
C ASP A 128 1.13 4.31 -19.65
N GLY A 129 0.51 3.77 -20.72
CA GLY A 129 -0.47 2.70 -20.57
C GLY A 129 0.17 1.34 -20.25
N PHE A 130 -0.51 0.53 -19.45
CA PHE A 130 -0.04 -0.80 -19.00
C PHE A 130 -1.22 -1.73 -18.70
N TYR A 131 -0.95 -3.02 -18.62
CA TYR A 131 -1.91 -3.96 -18.06
C TYR A 131 -1.70 -4.13 -16.55
N MET A 132 -2.78 -4.21 -15.78
CA MET A 132 -2.73 -4.45 -14.33
C MET A 132 -3.62 -5.64 -13.95
N ASP A 133 -3.19 -6.45 -12.99
CA ASP A 133 -4.02 -7.48 -12.39
C ASP A 133 -5.29 -6.88 -11.80
N LYS A 134 -6.44 -7.47 -12.10
CA LYS A 134 -7.74 -6.99 -11.61
C LYS A 134 -7.86 -7.07 -10.09
N THR A 135 -7.17 -8.01 -9.48
CA THR A 135 -7.17 -8.29 -8.04
C THR A 135 -5.76 -8.39 -7.52
N ASP A 136 -5.61 -8.47 -6.23
CA ASP A 136 -4.38 -8.96 -5.61
C ASP A 136 -4.07 -10.38 -6.06
N VAL A 137 -2.78 -10.75 -6.04
CA VAL A 137 -2.36 -12.14 -6.27
C VAL A 137 -2.96 -13.01 -5.18
N THR A 138 -3.65 -14.06 -5.61
CA THR A 138 -4.37 -14.97 -4.72
C THR A 138 -3.48 -16.08 -4.16
N ASN A 139 -3.93 -16.71 -3.08
CA ASN A 139 -3.27 -17.91 -2.52
C ASN A 139 -3.13 -19.03 -3.58
N ALA A 140 -4.14 -19.23 -4.44
CA ALA A 140 -4.08 -20.23 -5.51
C ALA A 140 -3.00 -19.93 -6.54
N GLU A 141 -2.88 -18.66 -6.95
CA GLU A 141 -1.88 -18.22 -7.93
C GLU A 141 -0.46 -18.30 -7.34
N PHE A 142 -0.28 -17.87 -6.10
CA PHE A 142 1.00 -17.99 -5.43
C PHE A 142 1.41 -19.45 -5.17
N ALA A 143 0.45 -20.32 -4.82
CA ALA A 143 0.68 -21.75 -4.70
C ALA A 143 1.12 -22.39 -6.03
N ALA A 144 0.56 -21.94 -7.16
CA ALA A 144 1.00 -22.39 -8.49
C ALA A 144 2.44 -21.99 -8.79
N PHE A 145 2.85 -20.77 -8.45
CA PHE A 145 4.23 -20.30 -8.52
C PHE A 145 5.18 -21.17 -7.70
N VAL A 146 4.88 -21.36 -6.41
CA VAL A 146 5.72 -22.16 -5.51
C VAL A 146 5.81 -23.61 -6.00
N LYS A 147 4.70 -24.19 -6.47
CA LYS A 147 4.69 -25.54 -7.04
C LYS A 147 5.59 -25.66 -8.28
N ALA A 148 5.58 -24.63 -9.15
CA ALA A 148 6.35 -24.64 -10.40
C ALA A 148 7.85 -24.42 -10.18
N THR A 149 8.24 -23.71 -9.14
CA THR A 149 9.62 -23.22 -8.94
C THR A 149 10.31 -23.81 -7.71
N ALA A 150 9.58 -24.46 -6.81
CA ALA A 150 10.03 -24.83 -5.47
C ALA A 150 10.54 -23.64 -4.65
N TYR A 151 10.00 -22.44 -4.90
CA TYR A 151 10.42 -21.22 -4.21
C TYR A 151 10.15 -21.32 -2.71
N VAL A 152 11.10 -20.86 -1.91
CA VAL A 152 11.01 -20.77 -0.46
C VAL A 152 10.96 -19.30 -0.08
N THR A 153 9.87 -18.86 0.54
CA THR A 153 9.67 -17.44 0.90
C THR A 153 10.59 -17.00 2.03
N VAL A 154 10.77 -15.70 2.19
CA VAL A 154 11.57 -15.12 3.29
C VAL A 154 11.09 -15.64 4.64
N ALA A 155 9.78 -15.66 4.87
CA ALA A 155 9.18 -16.14 6.11
C ALA A 155 9.42 -17.64 6.38
N GLU A 156 9.76 -18.44 5.38
CA GLU A 156 10.08 -19.87 5.49
C GLU A 156 11.58 -20.14 5.67
N ARG A 157 12.44 -19.13 5.50
CA ARG A 157 13.90 -19.23 5.66
C ARG A 157 14.29 -18.88 7.09
N LYS A 158 15.37 -19.53 7.57
CA LYS A 158 15.99 -19.09 8.81
C LYS A 158 16.57 -17.68 8.61
N PRO A 159 16.24 -16.69 9.47
CA PRO A 159 16.84 -15.36 9.40
C PRO A 159 18.36 -15.41 9.48
N ARG A 160 19.04 -14.56 8.73
CA ARG A 160 20.50 -14.46 8.78
C ARG A 160 20.92 -13.58 9.95
N ALA A 161 21.97 -13.98 10.68
CA ALA A 161 22.46 -13.22 11.83
C ALA A 161 22.89 -11.79 11.48
N GLU A 162 23.37 -11.58 10.25
CA GLU A 162 23.77 -10.27 9.73
C GLU A 162 22.60 -9.29 9.55
N ASP A 163 21.40 -9.80 9.28
CA ASP A 163 20.19 -8.98 9.15
C ASP A 163 19.60 -8.60 10.53
N PHE A 164 20.04 -9.28 11.60
CA PHE A 164 19.54 -9.09 12.95
C PHE A 164 20.69 -8.95 13.97
N PRO A 165 21.50 -7.88 13.87
CA PRO A 165 22.67 -7.70 14.75
C PRO A 165 22.24 -7.61 16.21
N GLY A 166 22.80 -8.49 17.05
CA GLY A 166 22.50 -8.57 18.48
C GLY A 166 21.38 -9.55 18.85
N ALA A 167 20.70 -10.17 17.86
CA ALA A 167 19.74 -11.23 18.16
C ALA A 167 20.49 -12.53 18.58
N PRO A 168 20.08 -13.17 19.68
CA PRO A 168 20.62 -14.49 20.05
C PRO A 168 20.38 -15.52 18.91
N PRO A 169 21.37 -16.37 18.56
CA PRO A 169 21.23 -17.31 17.45
C PRO A 169 20.06 -18.29 17.57
N GLU A 170 19.67 -18.66 18.81
CA GLU A 170 18.53 -19.48 19.10
C GLU A 170 17.19 -18.82 18.78
N ASN A 171 17.17 -17.51 18.65
CA ASN A 171 16.00 -16.72 18.32
C ASN A 171 15.83 -16.50 16.80
N LEU A 172 16.85 -16.82 16.00
CA LEU A 172 16.79 -16.74 14.54
C LEU A 172 16.04 -17.96 13.98
N ILE A 173 14.73 -17.96 14.15
CA ILE A 173 13.81 -19.02 13.72
C ILE A 173 12.91 -18.46 12.61
N ALA A 174 12.69 -19.24 11.54
CA ALA A 174 11.79 -18.87 10.46
C ALA A 174 10.40 -18.48 10.98
N GLY A 175 9.86 -17.40 10.47
CA GLY A 175 8.59 -16.85 10.90
C GLY A 175 8.34 -15.49 10.28
N SER A 176 7.30 -14.83 10.73
CA SER A 176 6.92 -13.53 10.22
C SER A 176 6.09 -12.76 11.24
N VAL A 177 5.80 -11.51 10.95
CA VAL A 177 5.05 -10.64 11.82
C VAL A 177 3.55 -10.81 11.62
N VAL A 178 2.84 -10.92 12.73
CA VAL A 178 1.40 -11.18 12.79
C VAL A 178 0.72 -10.12 13.63
N PHE A 179 -0.37 -9.57 13.12
CA PHE A 179 -1.30 -8.81 13.93
C PHE A 179 -1.96 -9.72 14.96
N SER A 180 -1.73 -9.43 16.21
CA SER A 180 -2.18 -10.19 17.38
C SER A 180 -2.92 -9.23 18.32
N PRO A 181 -4.24 -9.02 18.11
CA PRO A 181 -4.99 -8.02 18.88
C PRO A 181 -4.95 -8.37 20.37
N PRO A 182 -4.77 -7.35 21.26
CA PRO A 182 -4.91 -7.54 22.69
C PRO A 182 -6.39 -7.83 23.05
N ASP A 183 -6.62 -8.38 24.20
CA ASP A 183 -7.97 -8.66 24.76
C ASP A 183 -8.60 -7.45 25.47
N HIS A 184 -7.89 -6.32 25.51
CA HIS A 184 -8.32 -5.08 26.15
C HIS A 184 -7.87 -3.86 25.34
N ALA A 185 -8.47 -2.70 25.61
CA ALA A 185 -8.08 -1.45 24.97
C ALA A 185 -6.65 -1.04 25.41
N VAL A 186 -5.84 -0.62 24.44
CA VAL A 186 -4.45 -0.18 24.66
C VAL A 186 -4.22 1.19 24.04
N ALA A 187 -3.19 1.87 24.51
CA ALA A 187 -2.78 3.15 23.91
C ALA A 187 -2.20 2.93 22.51
N LEU A 188 -2.59 3.78 21.54
CA LEU A 188 -2.19 3.64 20.13
C LEU A 188 -0.77 4.15 19.82
N ASN A 189 0.02 4.51 20.82
CA ASN A 189 1.39 5.00 20.68
C ASN A 189 2.47 3.91 20.81
N ASP A 190 2.07 2.66 21.08
CA ASP A 190 2.97 1.51 21.21
C ASP A 190 2.41 0.32 20.40
N HIS A 191 2.81 0.24 19.15
CA HIS A 191 2.36 -0.78 18.22
C HIS A 191 2.84 -2.20 18.58
N LEU A 192 3.83 -2.36 19.46
CA LEU A 192 4.29 -3.66 19.97
C LEU A 192 3.20 -4.39 20.77
N GLN A 193 2.17 -3.69 21.19
CA GLN A 193 1.06 -4.29 21.91
C GLN A 193 0.13 -5.14 21.03
N TRP A 194 0.19 -4.99 19.70
CA TRP A 194 -0.63 -5.77 18.76
C TRP A 194 0.14 -6.37 17.59
N TRP A 195 1.46 -6.23 17.55
CA TRP A 195 2.30 -6.94 16.61
C TRP A 195 3.19 -7.94 17.32
N SER A 196 3.28 -9.14 16.77
CA SER A 196 4.11 -10.22 17.32
C SER A 196 4.87 -10.92 16.20
N TYR A 197 6.16 -11.23 16.42
CA TYR A 197 6.86 -12.17 15.57
C TYR A 197 6.42 -13.59 15.94
N VAL A 198 5.88 -14.31 14.97
CA VAL A 198 5.32 -15.65 15.19
C VAL A 198 6.12 -16.67 14.38
N HIS A 199 6.75 -17.63 15.09
CA HIS A 199 7.50 -18.70 14.47
C HIS A 199 6.60 -19.52 13.54
N ALA A 200 7.13 -19.91 12.38
CA ALA A 200 6.42 -20.62 11.31
C ALA A 200 5.20 -19.91 10.73
N ALA A 201 4.97 -18.62 11.05
CA ALA A 201 4.04 -17.81 10.28
C ALA A 201 4.63 -17.58 8.88
N ASN A 202 3.86 -17.88 7.85
CA ASN A 202 4.24 -17.74 6.44
C ASN A 202 2.96 -17.71 5.57
N TRP A 203 3.09 -17.64 4.27
CA TRP A 203 1.94 -17.54 3.37
C TRP A 203 0.95 -18.72 3.46
N ARG A 204 1.38 -19.94 3.87
CA ARG A 204 0.49 -21.10 4.09
C ARG A 204 -0.17 -21.08 5.47
N HIS A 205 0.48 -20.42 6.41
CA HIS A 205 0.11 -20.31 7.82
C HIS A 205 0.14 -18.84 8.28
N PRO A 206 -0.78 -17.96 7.76
CA PRO A 206 -0.67 -16.51 7.92
C PRO A 206 -0.64 -15.98 9.35
N SER A 207 -1.22 -16.72 10.28
CA SER A 207 -1.25 -16.37 11.71
C SER A 207 -0.46 -17.36 12.59
N GLY A 208 0.51 -18.06 11.99
CA GLY A 208 1.34 -19.06 12.66
C GLY A 208 0.89 -20.50 12.40
N PRO A 209 1.58 -21.49 12.97
CA PRO A 209 1.52 -22.91 12.58
C PRO A 209 0.13 -23.55 12.72
N ASN A 210 -0.74 -22.98 13.56
CA ASN A 210 -2.10 -23.46 13.76
C ASN A 210 -3.12 -22.83 12.78
N SER A 211 -2.69 -21.94 11.91
CA SER A 211 -3.53 -21.32 10.88
C SER A 211 -3.35 -22.04 9.53
N SER A 212 -4.29 -21.81 8.60
CA SER A 212 -4.27 -22.43 7.28
C SER A 212 -4.98 -21.57 6.24
N ILE A 213 -4.52 -21.67 4.99
CA ILE A 213 -5.20 -21.09 3.81
C ILE A 213 -6.18 -22.07 3.14
N ARG A 214 -6.45 -23.21 3.71
CA ARG A 214 -7.42 -24.18 3.17
C ARG A 214 -8.81 -23.53 3.07
N GLY A 215 -9.44 -23.58 1.89
CA GLY A 215 -10.72 -22.93 1.60
C GLY A 215 -10.60 -21.41 1.40
N LYS A 216 -9.37 -20.88 1.31
CA LYS A 216 -9.07 -19.47 1.04
C LYS A 216 -8.24 -19.30 -0.24
N GLU A 217 -8.48 -20.13 -1.23
CA GLU A 217 -7.75 -20.15 -2.50
C GLU A 217 -7.86 -18.82 -3.26
N ASN A 218 -9.01 -18.16 -3.17
CA ASN A 218 -9.29 -16.86 -3.79
C ASN A 218 -9.13 -15.65 -2.83
N TYR A 219 -8.46 -15.83 -1.70
CA TYR A 219 -8.05 -14.72 -0.83
C TYR A 219 -6.67 -14.22 -1.27
N PRO A 220 -6.34 -12.93 -1.01
CA PRO A 220 -5.01 -12.41 -1.30
C PRO A 220 -3.95 -13.21 -0.54
N VAL A 221 -2.82 -13.48 -1.20
CA VAL A 221 -1.65 -14.00 -0.52
C VAL A 221 -1.06 -12.92 0.38
N VAL A 222 -0.72 -13.30 1.59
CA VAL A 222 -0.08 -12.43 2.60
C VAL A 222 1.18 -13.11 3.16
N GLN A 223 1.88 -12.47 4.08
CA GLN A 223 3.16 -12.95 4.61
C GLN A 223 4.23 -13.08 3.52
N VAL A 224 4.20 -12.18 2.56
CA VAL A 224 5.15 -12.09 1.44
C VAL A 224 6.02 -10.86 1.60
N ALA A 225 7.33 -11.05 1.67
CA ALA A 225 8.31 -9.98 1.64
C ALA A 225 8.41 -9.38 0.23
N TYR A 226 9.10 -8.24 0.09
CA TYR A 226 9.25 -7.59 -1.20
C TYR A 226 9.90 -8.50 -2.25
N GLU A 227 10.96 -9.25 -1.88
CA GLU A 227 11.62 -10.16 -2.81
C GLU A 227 10.72 -11.32 -3.26
N ASP A 228 9.82 -11.81 -2.37
CA ASP A 228 8.86 -12.86 -2.73
C ASP A 228 7.88 -12.38 -3.80
N ALA A 229 7.40 -11.14 -3.64
CA ALA A 229 6.51 -10.50 -4.61
C ALA A 229 7.21 -10.27 -5.96
N VAL A 230 8.47 -9.84 -5.95
CA VAL A 230 9.30 -9.68 -7.16
C VAL A 230 9.57 -11.03 -7.83
N ALA A 231 9.88 -12.07 -7.07
CA ALA A 231 10.11 -13.41 -7.59
C ALA A 231 8.86 -13.97 -8.31
N TYR A 232 7.68 -13.83 -7.69
CA TYR A 232 6.41 -14.18 -8.32
C TYR A 232 6.18 -13.38 -9.61
N ALA A 233 6.34 -12.05 -9.56
CA ALA A 233 6.10 -11.19 -10.70
C ALA A 233 6.99 -11.57 -11.90
N ASN A 234 8.27 -11.80 -11.66
CA ASN A 234 9.22 -12.25 -12.69
C ASN A 234 8.84 -13.61 -13.29
N TRP A 235 8.46 -14.59 -12.45
CA TRP A 235 7.98 -15.89 -12.92
C TRP A 235 6.75 -15.76 -13.81
N ALA A 236 5.81 -14.87 -13.45
CA ALA A 236 4.60 -14.60 -14.20
C ALA A 236 4.85 -13.75 -15.48
N GLY A 237 6.09 -13.33 -15.77
CA GLY A 237 6.42 -12.41 -16.87
C GLY A 237 5.88 -11.00 -16.68
N LYS A 238 5.69 -10.59 -15.42
CA LYS A 238 5.15 -9.31 -14.97
C LYS A 238 6.17 -8.54 -14.13
N ARG A 239 5.77 -7.42 -13.56
CA ARG A 239 6.51 -6.66 -12.54
C ARG A 239 5.56 -6.08 -11.50
N LEU A 240 6.09 -5.58 -10.40
CA LEU A 240 5.32 -4.75 -9.49
C LEU A 240 5.02 -3.38 -10.14
N PRO A 241 3.88 -2.73 -9.82
CA PRO A 241 3.59 -1.38 -10.26
C PRO A 241 4.56 -0.38 -9.62
N THR A 242 4.84 0.72 -10.31
CA THR A 242 5.36 1.91 -9.63
C THR A 242 4.25 2.52 -8.75
N GLU A 243 4.64 3.33 -7.77
CA GLU A 243 3.69 4.03 -6.92
C GLU A 243 2.72 4.91 -7.74
N ALA A 244 3.24 5.57 -8.77
CA ALA A 244 2.46 6.41 -9.67
C ALA A 244 1.48 5.60 -10.55
N GLU A 245 1.90 4.46 -11.10
CA GLU A 245 1.02 3.55 -11.84
C GLU A 245 -0.11 3.03 -10.95
N TRP A 246 0.24 2.66 -9.71
CA TRP A 246 -0.75 2.17 -8.76
C TRP A 246 -1.81 3.23 -8.46
N GLU A 247 -1.40 4.47 -8.15
CA GLU A 247 -2.34 5.54 -7.81
C GLU A 247 -3.19 5.98 -9.00
N PHE A 248 -2.59 6.10 -10.20
CA PHE A 248 -3.35 6.37 -11.43
C PHE A 248 -4.46 5.34 -11.65
N ALA A 249 -4.10 4.06 -11.53
CA ALA A 249 -5.03 2.95 -11.68
C ALA A 249 -6.13 2.95 -10.59
N ALA A 250 -5.75 3.20 -9.33
CA ALA A 250 -6.69 3.27 -8.21
C ALA A 250 -7.71 4.38 -8.35
N ARG A 251 -7.31 5.55 -8.85
CA ARG A 251 -8.23 6.68 -9.09
C ARG A 251 -9.27 6.40 -10.17
N GLY A 252 -9.05 5.44 -11.08
CA GLY A 252 -10.04 5.08 -12.09
C GLY A 252 -10.46 6.23 -13.01
N GLY A 253 -9.56 7.19 -13.29
CA GLY A 253 -9.83 8.40 -14.09
C GLY A 253 -10.46 9.56 -13.31
N LYS A 254 -10.78 9.39 -12.03
CA LYS A 254 -11.35 10.43 -11.17
C LYS A 254 -10.28 11.42 -10.70
N THR A 255 -10.71 12.62 -10.31
CA THR A 255 -9.82 13.70 -9.89
C THR A 255 -10.10 14.10 -8.45
N GLY A 256 -9.11 13.97 -7.57
CA GLY A 256 -9.14 14.51 -6.21
C GLY A 256 -10.12 13.86 -5.24
N GLU A 257 -10.84 12.83 -5.65
CA GLU A 257 -11.72 12.09 -4.75
C GLU A 257 -10.88 11.34 -3.69
N PRO A 258 -11.29 11.39 -2.40
CA PRO A 258 -10.51 10.76 -1.33
C PRO A 258 -10.57 9.24 -1.36
N PHE A 259 -11.66 8.65 -1.86
CA PHE A 259 -11.81 7.20 -1.93
C PHE A 259 -11.83 6.71 -3.38
N VAL A 260 -11.40 5.47 -3.60
CA VAL A 260 -11.41 4.82 -4.92
C VAL A 260 -12.79 4.85 -5.57
N TRP A 261 -13.85 4.82 -4.77
CA TRP A 261 -15.25 4.82 -5.22
C TRP A 261 -15.91 6.21 -5.23
N GLY A 262 -15.32 7.24 -4.61
CA GLY A 262 -15.91 8.59 -4.61
C GLY A 262 -15.57 9.42 -3.38
N ASN A 263 -16.50 10.30 -3.03
CA ASN A 263 -16.29 11.28 -1.96
C ASN A 263 -16.84 10.85 -0.59
N GLN A 264 -17.69 9.83 -0.54
CA GLN A 264 -18.29 9.36 0.70
C GLN A 264 -17.67 8.02 1.09
N PHE A 265 -17.25 7.88 2.36
CA PHE A 265 -16.68 6.61 2.85
C PHE A 265 -17.66 5.45 2.72
N ARG A 266 -18.93 5.67 3.08
CA ARG A 266 -20.01 4.69 2.98
C ARG A 266 -21.20 5.25 2.19
N PRO A 267 -21.15 5.25 0.85
CA PRO A 267 -22.26 5.72 0.04
C PRO A 267 -23.49 4.83 0.29
N ASP A 268 -24.65 5.46 0.56
CA ASP A 268 -25.90 4.78 0.93
C ASP A 268 -25.74 3.78 2.09
N GLY A 269 -24.80 4.04 3.00
CA GLY A 269 -24.52 3.16 4.15
C GLY A 269 -23.78 1.86 3.81
N LYS A 270 -23.36 1.65 2.56
CA LYS A 270 -22.69 0.43 2.08
C LYS A 270 -21.21 0.45 2.35
N TRP A 271 -20.66 -0.68 2.75
CA TRP A 271 -19.21 -0.90 2.78
C TRP A 271 -18.68 -1.07 1.36
N MET A 272 -17.62 -0.35 1.03
CA MET A 272 -16.99 -0.34 -0.30
C MET A 272 -15.59 -0.96 -0.30
N ALA A 273 -15.07 -1.31 0.86
CA ALA A 273 -13.78 -1.95 1.08
C ALA A 273 -13.77 -2.69 2.41
N ASN A 274 -12.90 -3.69 2.54
CA ASN A 274 -12.62 -4.39 3.79
C ASN A 274 -11.67 -3.54 4.64
N THR A 275 -12.17 -3.01 5.75
CA THR A 275 -11.46 -2.13 6.68
C THR A 275 -11.77 -2.53 8.12
N HIS A 276 -11.07 -1.99 9.11
CA HIS A 276 -11.33 -2.30 10.52
C HIS A 276 -12.56 -1.52 11.03
N GLN A 277 -13.44 -2.21 11.73
CA GLN A 277 -14.59 -1.61 12.41
C GLN A 277 -14.58 -1.93 13.91
N GLY A 278 -15.10 -1.01 14.71
CA GLY A 278 -15.07 -1.12 16.17
C GLY A 278 -13.87 -0.40 16.76
N HIS A 279 -13.36 -0.88 17.86
CA HIS A 279 -12.29 -0.21 18.61
C HIS A 279 -10.93 -0.83 18.29
N PHE A 280 -10.07 -0.11 17.56
CA PHE A 280 -8.73 -0.57 17.21
C PHE A 280 -7.80 -0.51 18.46
N PRO A 281 -6.91 -1.51 18.66
CA PRO A 281 -6.73 -2.75 17.90
C PRO A 281 -7.48 -3.97 18.47
N ASN A 282 -8.20 -3.83 19.55
CA ASN A 282 -8.68 -4.94 20.38
C ASN A 282 -10.08 -5.46 20.02
N SER A 283 -10.84 -4.74 19.21
CA SER A 283 -12.20 -5.14 18.85
C SER A 283 -12.51 -4.79 17.42
N ASP A 284 -12.66 -5.81 16.58
CA ASP A 284 -13.20 -5.70 15.24
C ASP A 284 -14.62 -6.29 15.22
N THR A 285 -15.60 -5.46 14.88
CA THR A 285 -17.03 -5.90 14.83
C THR A 285 -17.32 -6.72 13.58
N GLY A 286 -16.57 -6.50 12.48
CA GLY A 286 -16.76 -7.19 11.21
C GLY A 286 -18.05 -6.73 10.49
N ASP A 287 -18.45 -5.47 10.64
CA ASP A 287 -19.69 -4.94 10.04
C ASP A 287 -19.63 -4.91 8.51
N ASP A 288 -18.43 -4.93 7.93
CA ASP A 288 -18.22 -5.04 6.49
C ASP A 288 -18.30 -6.49 5.97
N GLY A 289 -18.47 -7.46 6.87
CA GLY A 289 -18.59 -8.90 6.60
C GLY A 289 -17.35 -9.72 6.99
N PHE A 290 -16.24 -9.10 7.39
CA PHE A 290 -14.97 -9.79 7.66
C PHE A 290 -14.27 -9.25 8.91
N LYS A 291 -13.50 -10.13 9.58
CA LYS A 291 -12.60 -9.79 10.68
C LYS A 291 -11.13 -10.13 10.33
N GLY A 292 -10.73 -9.81 9.14
CA GLY A 292 -9.44 -10.17 8.57
C GLY A 292 -9.49 -9.99 7.07
N THR A 293 -8.67 -10.71 6.30
CA THR A 293 -8.73 -10.64 4.84
C THR A 293 -10.07 -11.16 4.32
N SER A 294 -10.56 -10.58 3.23
CA SER A 294 -11.73 -11.03 2.46
C SER A 294 -11.28 -11.74 1.16
N PRO A 295 -12.17 -12.53 0.51
CA PRO A 295 -11.93 -12.97 -0.86
C PRO A 295 -11.68 -11.78 -1.78
N VAL A 296 -10.78 -11.92 -2.75
CA VAL A 296 -10.57 -10.86 -3.74
C VAL A 296 -11.84 -10.62 -4.56
N ALA A 297 -12.05 -9.39 -5.03
CA ALA A 297 -13.21 -8.96 -5.79
C ALA A 297 -14.55 -9.12 -5.04
N HIS A 298 -14.54 -9.05 -3.72
CA HIS A 298 -15.77 -9.06 -2.94
C HIS A 298 -16.54 -7.72 -3.05
N TYR A 299 -15.83 -6.62 -3.07
CA TYR A 299 -16.38 -5.26 -3.21
C TYR A 299 -16.40 -4.80 -4.67
N PRO A 300 -17.16 -3.74 -5.01
CA PRO A 300 -17.25 -3.26 -6.38
C PRO A 300 -15.90 -2.80 -6.95
N ALA A 301 -15.69 -3.07 -8.24
CA ALA A 301 -14.53 -2.56 -8.96
C ALA A 301 -14.60 -1.05 -9.17
N ASN A 302 -13.43 -0.39 -9.34
CA ASN A 302 -13.36 0.98 -9.82
C ASN A 302 -13.69 1.08 -11.33
N ALA A 303 -13.66 2.29 -11.88
CA ALA A 303 -14.03 2.52 -13.28
C ALA A 303 -13.10 1.84 -14.31
N TYR A 304 -11.88 1.42 -13.92
CA TYR A 304 -10.99 0.63 -14.76
C TYR A 304 -11.18 -0.89 -14.60
N GLY A 305 -12.13 -1.33 -13.76
CA GLY A 305 -12.40 -2.74 -13.50
C GLY A 305 -11.41 -3.39 -12.54
N LEU A 306 -10.77 -2.59 -11.67
CA LEU A 306 -9.86 -3.04 -10.63
C LEU A 306 -10.59 -3.16 -9.30
N TYR A 307 -10.38 -4.27 -8.62
CA TYR A 307 -10.93 -4.58 -7.31
C TYR A 307 -9.89 -4.36 -6.21
N ASP A 308 -10.34 -4.17 -4.98
CA ASP A 308 -9.51 -4.13 -3.78
C ASP A 308 -8.34 -3.12 -3.85
N MET A 309 -8.59 -1.97 -4.53
CA MET A 309 -7.63 -0.86 -4.57
C MET A 309 -7.67 -0.01 -3.29
N ALA A 310 -8.47 -0.40 -2.31
CA ALA A 310 -8.51 0.15 -0.96
C ALA A 310 -8.95 -0.95 0.02
N GLY A 311 -8.32 -1.00 1.19
CA GLY A 311 -8.59 -2.02 2.21
C GLY A 311 -8.07 -3.41 1.84
N ASN A 312 -8.57 -4.44 2.47
CA ASN A 312 -8.19 -5.85 2.39
C ASN A 312 -6.71 -6.08 2.75
N VAL A 313 -5.79 -5.92 1.81
CA VAL A 313 -4.35 -6.01 2.07
C VAL A 313 -3.59 -4.85 1.45
N TRP A 314 -2.53 -4.40 2.12
CA TRP A 314 -1.54 -3.53 1.52
C TRP A 314 -0.92 -4.17 0.29
N GLN A 315 -0.48 -3.35 -0.66
CA GLN A 315 0.08 -3.81 -1.92
C GLN A 315 1.47 -3.21 -2.15
N TRP A 316 2.47 -4.07 -2.30
CA TRP A 316 3.83 -3.67 -2.65
C TRP A 316 3.88 -2.90 -3.97
N THR A 317 4.64 -1.80 -4.00
CA THR A 317 5.06 -1.11 -5.23
C THR A 317 6.57 -1.18 -5.40
N SER A 318 7.09 -0.85 -6.59
CA SER A 318 8.53 -0.93 -6.88
C SER A 318 9.35 0.19 -6.25
N ASP A 319 8.71 1.27 -5.84
CA ASP A 319 9.38 2.50 -5.43
C ASP A 319 10.01 2.38 -4.05
N TRP A 320 11.22 2.93 -3.90
CA TRP A 320 11.77 3.19 -2.58
C TRP A 320 10.95 4.26 -1.85
N TYR A 321 10.83 4.12 -0.53
CA TYR A 321 10.17 5.12 0.29
C TYR A 321 11.11 6.26 0.65
N ARG A 322 10.62 7.49 0.47
CA ARG A 322 11.20 8.73 0.99
C ARG A 322 10.06 9.73 1.24
N PRO A 323 9.92 10.31 2.44
CA PRO A 323 8.73 11.10 2.80
C PRO A 323 8.64 12.44 2.06
N ASP A 324 9.77 12.99 1.60
CA ASP A 324 9.88 14.27 0.89
C ASP A 324 9.95 14.12 -0.65
N TYR A 325 9.87 12.91 -1.18
CA TYR A 325 10.02 12.65 -2.63
C TYR A 325 9.00 13.40 -3.48
N TYR A 326 7.78 13.60 -2.98
CA TYR A 326 6.76 14.36 -3.70
C TYR A 326 7.12 15.85 -3.87
N GLN A 327 7.98 16.41 -3.02
CA GLN A 327 8.50 17.77 -3.18
C GLN A 327 9.42 17.86 -4.41
N ASP A 328 10.28 16.85 -4.62
CA ASP A 328 11.17 16.76 -5.78
C ASP A 328 10.34 16.62 -7.07
N LEU A 329 9.32 15.76 -7.07
CA LEU A 329 8.43 15.59 -8.23
C LEU A 329 7.66 16.87 -8.55
N ALA A 330 7.15 17.56 -7.53
CA ALA A 330 6.44 18.83 -7.71
C ALA A 330 7.35 19.93 -8.30
N ALA A 331 8.61 19.98 -7.86
CA ALA A 331 9.60 20.94 -8.37
C ALA A 331 9.98 20.68 -9.84
N ALA A 332 9.89 19.42 -10.29
CA ALA A 332 10.21 19.03 -11.67
C ALA A 332 9.08 19.32 -12.68
N GLY A 333 7.91 19.80 -12.23
CA GLY A 333 6.72 20.02 -13.07
C GLY A 333 5.94 18.73 -13.29
N VAL A 334 5.70 18.33 -14.57
CA VAL A 334 5.02 17.05 -14.86
C VAL A 334 6.05 15.92 -14.84
N ALA A 335 6.06 15.13 -13.76
CA ALA A 335 6.93 13.97 -13.65
C ALA A 335 6.44 12.84 -14.57
N ARG A 336 7.31 12.35 -15.48
CA ARG A 336 6.93 11.32 -16.46
C ARG A 336 7.45 9.96 -16.03
N ASN A 337 6.53 8.99 -15.86
CA ASN A 337 6.83 7.61 -15.46
C ASN A 337 7.83 7.52 -14.29
N PRO A 338 7.57 8.23 -13.16
CA PRO A 338 8.52 8.22 -12.05
C PRO A 338 8.70 6.79 -11.50
N GLN A 339 9.93 6.46 -11.14
CA GLN A 339 10.34 5.13 -10.68
C GLN A 339 10.70 5.11 -9.18
N GLY A 340 10.32 6.14 -8.45
CA GLY A 340 10.72 6.35 -7.06
C GLY A 340 12.08 7.05 -6.93
N PRO A 341 12.46 7.41 -5.71
CA PRO A 341 13.79 7.97 -5.42
C PRO A 341 14.88 6.90 -5.62
N GLU A 342 16.09 7.35 -5.93
CA GLU A 342 17.24 6.47 -6.13
C GLU A 342 17.61 5.70 -4.85
N HIS A 343 17.49 6.36 -3.69
CA HIS A 343 17.82 5.79 -2.39
C HIS A 343 16.63 5.91 -1.42
N PRO A 344 16.39 4.86 -0.60
CA PRO A 344 15.40 4.91 0.45
C PRO A 344 15.85 5.84 1.58
N TYR A 345 14.89 6.49 2.23
CA TYR A 345 15.14 7.20 3.47
C TYR A 345 13.86 7.29 4.31
N ASP A 346 13.97 6.88 5.56
CA ASP A 346 12.94 7.07 6.58
C ASP A 346 13.58 7.72 7.80
N PRO A 347 13.23 8.97 8.15
CA PRO A 347 13.84 9.66 9.29
C PRO A 347 13.55 8.99 10.64
N SER A 348 12.49 8.17 10.73
CA SER A 348 12.20 7.40 11.94
C SER A 348 13.10 6.16 12.07
N GLU A 349 13.57 5.60 10.96
CA GLU A 349 14.42 4.40 10.89
C GLU A 349 15.42 4.51 9.72
N PRO A 350 16.43 5.39 9.87
CA PRO A 350 17.30 5.77 8.74
C PRO A 350 18.22 4.66 8.23
N LYS A 351 18.33 3.55 8.96
CA LYS A 351 19.14 2.38 8.56
C LYS A 351 18.33 1.30 7.84
N GLU A 352 17.00 1.36 7.91
CA GLU A 352 16.12 0.33 7.37
C GLU A 352 15.59 0.75 5.99
N PRO A 353 15.99 0.06 4.90
CA PRO A 353 15.49 0.36 3.57
C PRO A 353 14.02 -0.07 3.44
N LYS A 354 13.17 0.86 3.01
CA LYS A 354 11.74 0.61 2.88
C LYS A 354 11.24 0.84 1.46
N LYS A 355 10.32 -0.01 1.03
CA LYS A 355 9.52 0.18 -0.18
C LYS A 355 8.18 0.80 0.16
N VAL A 356 7.61 1.51 -0.83
CA VAL A 356 6.25 2.01 -0.72
C VAL A 356 5.26 0.85 -0.88
N HIS A 357 4.21 0.85 -0.08
CA HIS A 357 3.02 0.06 -0.32
C HIS A 357 1.76 0.93 -0.26
N ARG A 358 0.70 0.48 -0.90
CA ARG A 358 -0.47 1.30 -1.17
C ARG A 358 -1.77 0.56 -0.81
N GLY A 359 -2.85 1.33 -0.64
CA GLY A 359 -4.21 0.84 -0.54
C GLY A 359 -4.76 0.70 0.88
N GLY A 360 -3.93 0.62 1.89
CA GLY A 360 -4.39 0.25 3.23
C GLY A 360 -4.72 -1.24 3.32
N SER A 361 -5.29 -1.66 4.43
CA SER A 361 -5.65 -3.06 4.68
C SER A 361 -6.90 -3.18 5.55
N PHE A 362 -7.31 -4.40 5.84
CA PHE A 362 -8.38 -4.69 6.80
C PHE A 362 -8.11 -4.17 8.23
N LEU A 363 -6.90 -3.70 8.51
CA LEU A 363 -6.54 -3.08 9.79
C LEU A 363 -6.67 -1.55 9.78
N CYS A 364 -6.94 -0.94 8.64
CA CYS A 364 -7.05 0.52 8.54
C CYS A 364 -8.39 1.02 9.04
N THR A 365 -8.32 2.06 9.85
CA THR A 365 -9.47 2.72 10.50
C THR A 365 -9.17 4.21 10.65
N ASP A 366 -10.18 5.04 10.84
CA ASP A 366 -10.05 6.46 11.15
C ASP A 366 -9.41 6.75 12.51
N GLN A 367 -9.39 5.77 13.42
CA GLN A 367 -8.80 5.91 14.76
C GLN A 367 -7.26 5.84 14.76
N TYR A 368 -6.67 5.09 13.79
CA TYR A 368 -5.23 4.83 13.81
C TYR A 368 -4.56 4.97 12.44
N CYS A 369 -5.15 4.41 11.39
CA CYS A 369 -4.56 4.37 10.05
C CYS A 369 -5.65 4.52 8.99
N SER A 370 -5.88 5.71 8.46
CA SER A 370 -6.88 5.97 7.41
C SER A 370 -6.31 5.82 5.98
N ARG A 371 -5.27 4.99 5.80
CA ARG A 371 -4.56 4.86 4.52
C ARG A 371 -5.31 4.06 3.44
N TYR A 372 -6.61 3.82 3.62
CA TYR A 372 -7.55 3.47 2.54
C TYR A 372 -7.95 4.70 1.69
N ILE A 373 -7.51 5.91 2.06
CA ILE A 373 -7.60 7.12 1.22
C ILE A 373 -6.63 6.94 0.04
N VAL A 374 -7.12 7.13 -1.19
CA VAL A 374 -6.46 6.67 -2.42
C VAL A 374 -5.06 7.25 -2.64
N GLY A 375 -4.82 8.50 -2.26
CA GLY A 375 -3.51 9.16 -2.45
C GLY A 375 -2.51 8.92 -1.33
N THR A 376 -2.89 8.20 -0.25
CA THR A 376 -2.01 7.99 0.90
C THR A 376 -0.97 6.90 0.64
N ARG A 377 0.15 7.01 1.32
CA ARG A 377 1.31 6.12 1.21
C ARG A 377 1.49 5.32 2.48
N GLY A 378 1.90 4.08 2.34
CA GLY A 378 2.49 3.28 3.41
C GLY A 378 3.94 2.96 3.09
N LYS A 379 4.65 2.39 4.05
CA LYS A 379 6.06 2.00 3.90
C LYS A 379 6.30 0.66 4.57
N GLY A 380 7.08 -0.21 3.93
CA GLY A 380 7.40 -1.56 4.39
C GLY A 380 8.88 -1.86 4.30
N GLU A 381 9.43 -2.44 5.36
CA GLU A 381 10.75 -3.03 5.35
C GLU A 381 10.76 -4.22 4.36
N VAL A 382 11.84 -4.33 3.55
CA VAL A 382 11.85 -5.21 2.37
C VAL A 382 12.00 -6.69 2.68
N SER A 383 12.57 -7.04 3.84
CA SER A 383 12.87 -8.42 4.24
C SER A 383 11.78 -9.07 5.10
N THR A 384 10.68 -8.38 5.36
CA THR A 384 9.61 -8.87 6.24
C THR A 384 8.24 -8.83 5.56
N GLY A 385 7.51 -9.94 5.62
CA GLY A 385 6.09 -10.01 5.32
C GLY A 385 5.24 -9.77 6.57
N THR A 386 3.97 -9.45 6.37
CA THR A 386 2.97 -9.36 7.44
C THR A 386 1.65 -9.98 6.97
N ASN A 387 0.77 -10.34 7.92
CA ASN A 387 -0.52 -10.99 7.60
C ASN A 387 -1.58 -10.04 7.01
N HIS A 388 -1.20 -8.82 6.65
CA HIS A 388 -2.07 -7.82 6.00
C HIS A 388 -1.39 -7.12 4.80
N LEU A 389 -0.31 -7.71 4.28
CA LEU A 389 0.49 -7.18 3.18
C LEU A 389 0.64 -8.24 2.08
N GLY A 390 0.17 -7.91 0.90
CA GLY A 390 0.21 -8.68 -0.33
C GLY A 390 0.70 -7.82 -1.50
N PHE A 391 0.28 -8.12 -2.71
CA PHE A 391 0.67 -7.39 -3.92
C PHE A 391 -0.22 -7.74 -5.12
N ARG A 392 -0.16 -6.89 -6.15
CA ARG A 392 -0.63 -7.15 -7.51
C ARG A 392 0.45 -6.81 -8.51
N CYS A 393 0.34 -7.33 -9.72
CA CYS A 393 1.33 -7.11 -10.76
C CYS A 393 0.80 -6.27 -11.91
N VAL A 394 1.75 -5.71 -12.66
CA VAL A 394 1.52 -5.02 -13.92
C VAL A 394 2.37 -5.63 -15.03
N MET A 395 1.99 -5.36 -16.28
CA MET A 395 2.73 -5.77 -17.47
C MET A 395 2.78 -4.59 -18.45
N ALA A 396 3.97 -4.18 -18.82
CA ALA A 396 4.16 -3.16 -19.84
C ALA A 396 3.83 -3.69 -21.25
N PRO A 397 3.53 -2.81 -22.23
CA PRO A 397 3.21 -3.22 -23.60
C PRO A 397 4.29 -4.08 -24.30
N ASP A 398 5.55 -3.82 -24.01
CA ASP A 398 6.68 -4.60 -24.53
C ASP A 398 6.77 -5.99 -23.89
N GLN A 399 6.58 -6.10 -22.59
CA GLN A 399 6.45 -7.39 -21.90
C GLN A 399 5.30 -8.23 -22.48
N TRP A 400 4.15 -7.58 -22.71
CA TRP A 400 2.99 -8.22 -23.33
C TRP A 400 3.33 -8.73 -24.76
N ARG A 401 3.98 -7.92 -25.60
CA ARG A 401 4.41 -8.33 -26.94
C ARG A 401 5.34 -9.54 -26.88
N THR A 402 6.36 -9.49 -26.02
CA THR A 402 7.29 -10.60 -25.81
C THR A 402 6.58 -11.89 -25.37
N ALA A 403 5.62 -11.80 -24.44
CA ALA A 403 4.83 -12.94 -24.02
C ALA A 403 4.02 -13.55 -25.17
N LYS A 404 3.38 -12.70 -26.00
CA LYS A 404 2.61 -13.16 -27.16
C LYS A 404 3.47 -13.79 -28.27
N GLU A 405 4.67 -13.31 -28.46
CA GLU A 405 5.63 -13.93 -29.40
C GLU A 405 6.07 -15.32 -28.92
N LYS A 406 6.34 -15.48 -27.62
CA LYS A 406 6.64 -16.78 -27.01
C LYS A 406 5.48 -17.77 -27.15
N GLU A 407 4.25 -17.34 -26.89
CA GLU A 407 3.04 -18.17 -27.07
C GLU A 407 2.88 -18.65 -28.54
N LYS A 408 3.07 -17.75 -29.51
CA LYS A 408 3.00 -18.08 -30.94
C LYS A 408 4.08 -19.10 -31.35
N SER A 409 5.31 -18.89 -30.88
CA SER A 409 6.44 -19.78 -31.17
C SER A 409 6.22 -21.18 -30.58
N ALA A 410 5.72 -21.28 -29.34
CA ALA A 410 5.39 -22.55 -28.72
C ALA A 410 4.26 -23.28 -29.45
N ALA A 411 3.21 -22.58 -29.87
CA ALA A 411 2.10 -23.16 -30.64
C ALA A 411 2.56 -23.67 -32.04
N ALA A 412 3.48 -22.95 -32.70
CA ALA A 412 4.05 -23.37 -33.96
C ALA A 412 4.90 -24.65 -33.82
N SER A 413 5.72 -24.74 -32.78
CA SER A 413 6.55 -25.91 -32.45
C SER A 413 5.69 -27.17 -32.21
N THR A 414 4.61 -27.03 -31.47
CA THR A 414 3.68 -28.14 -31.17
C THR A 414 2.99 -28.66 -32.43
N ARG A 415 2.59 -27.74 -33.34
CA ARG A 415 2.00 -28.15 -34.64
C ARG A 415 2.97 -28.88 -35.56
N SER A 416 4.26 -28.49 -35.54
CA SER A 416 5.28 -29.14 -36.36
C SER A 416 5.63 -30.57 -35.91
N GLN A 417 5.46 -30.86 -34.61
CA GLN A 417 5.70 -32.19 -34.03
C GLN A 417 4.50 -33.14 -34.20
N GLY A 418 3.27 -32.61 -34.18
CA GLY A 418 2.05 -33.40 -34.39
C GLY A 418 1.75 -33.80 -35.83
N GLY A 419 2.48 -33.25 -36.82
CA GLY A 419 2.32 -33.57 -38.26
C GLY A 419 3.28 -34.64 -38.78
N LYS A 420 4.03 -35.32 -37.93
CA LYS A 420 5.00 -36.39 -38.30
C LYS A 420 4.62 -37.76 -37.77
N SER A 421 3.37 -37.98 -37.39
CA SER A 421 2.84 -39.31 -37.02
C SER A 421 1.94 -39.88 -38.11
#